data_809d2978e475ce8d54c9f78f53bd5588
#
_entry.id   809d2978e475ce8d54c9f78f53bd5588
#
_cell.length_a   1.000
_cell.length_b   1.000
_cell.length_c   1.000
_cell.angle_alpha   90.00
_cell.angle_beta   90.00
_cell.angle_gamma   90.00
#
_symmetry.space_group_name_H-M   'P 1'
#
loop_
_entity.id
_entity.type
_entity.pdbx_description
1 polymer ?
#
loop_
_entity_poly.entity_id
_entity_poly.type
_entity_poly.pdbx_seq_one_letter_code
_entity_poly.pdbx_strand_id
1 'polypeptide(L)'
;MKKEKQQKRPKRTKAQRVQALKTFAVDTVYDVVGSILFAIGVYTFAKSADFAPGGVSGLALICNYLWDLPIGTMTLIINIPIIIISYKVVGRKFLLKSFKTMVISTLFLDLVFPLTPLYTGNSFLAAIFSGVFMGAGLALIYMRGSSTGGTDFLIVTIKKLKPHFSMGQVTLMTDLVVIVLGGFVFGNIDAVLYGVISTYAASVIIDKIIYGAGSGKLAIIITTDGYATAKKIDEETGRGATLIKAIGTYSGIERHLILCACGKAEIFKVRNAAHAVDPNAFVMITEASEVFGEGFTRRSWTNSPAEKHILAALRVFGGVRPFLCGTGESRRAVCRRLWLPRTKSAEIVLQDLCADEPEFS
;
A
#
# COMPACT_ATOMS: atom_id res chain seq x y z
N MET A 1 -39.95 23.91 8.43
CA MET A 1 -38.89 22.93 8.69
C MET A 1 -39.34 21.55 8.23
N LYS A 2 -39.00 21.11 7.02
CA LYS A 2 -39.34 19.78 6.49
C LYS A 2 -38.27 18.76 6.96
N LYS A 3 -38.70 17.76 7.73
CA LYS A 3 -37.85 16.61 8.13
C LYS A 3 -37.48 15.81 6.87
N GLU A 4 -36.21 15.83 6.49
CA GLU A 4 -35.65 15.00 5.45
C GLU A 4 -35.77 13.53 5.86
N LYS A 5 -36.57 12.75 5.13
CA LYS A 5 -36.74 11.30 5.34
C LYS A 5 -35.40 10.60 5.09
N GLN A 6 -34.77 10.07 6.12
CA GLN A 6 -33.61 9.19 6.00
C GLN A 6 -33.96 8.00 5.10
N GLN A 7 -33.38 7.99 3.90
CA GLN A 7 -33.55 6.92 2.93
C GLN A 7 -32.90 5.64 3.50
N LYS A 8 -33.71 4.65 3.87
CA LYS A 8 -33.25 3.34 4.38
C LYS A 8 -32.32 2.70 3.34
N ARG A 9 -31.07 2.41 3.74
CA ARG A 9 -30.08 1.72 2.89
C ARG A 9 -30.66 0.39 2.39
N PRO A 10 -30.55 0.06 1.09
CA PRO A 10 -31.08 -1.19 0.55
C PRO A 10 -30.44 -2.40 1.24
N LYS A 11 -31.24 -3.41 1.55
CA LYS A 11 -30.78 -4.67 2.17
C LYS A 11 -29.80 -5.37 1.21
N ARG A 12 -28.65 -5.80 1.72
CA ARG A 12 -27.64 -6.53 0.94
C ARG A 12 -28.22 -7.84 0.40
N THR A 13 -27.96 -8.16 -0.87
CA THR A 13 -28.33 -9.43 -1.51
C THR A 13 -27.56 -10.61 -0.88
N LYS A 14 -28.06 -11.85 -1.04
CA LYS A 14 -27.37 -13.06 -0.53
C LYS A 14 -25.92 -13.15 -1.06
N ALA A 15 -25.69 -12.88 -2.34
CA ALA A 15 -24.35 -12.87 -2.95
C ALA A 15 -23.42 -11.84 -2.29
N GLN A 16 -23.91 -10.63 -2.03
CA GLN A 16 -23.14 -9.58 -1.34
C GLN A 16 -22.79 -9.94 0.11
N ARG A 17 -23.69 -10.70 0.81
CA ARG A 17 -23.40 -11.19 2.16
C ARG A 17 -22.33 -12.28 2.16
N VAL A 18 -22.39 -13.23 1.24
CA VAL A 18 -21.38 -14.30 1.08
C VAL A 18 -20.01 -13.70 0.76
N GLN A 19 -19.96 -12.74 -0.14
CA GLN A 19 -18.70 -12.06 -0.49
C GLN A 19 -18.13 -11.26 0.70
N ALA A 20 -18.98 -10.57 1.46
CA ALA A 20 -18.56 -9.86 2.67
C ALA A 20 -18.01 -10.83 3.74
N LEU A 21 -18.64 -12.01 3.90
CA LEU A 21 -18.17 -13.03 4.83
C LEU A 21 -16.81 -13.63 4.41
N LYS A 22 -16.63 -13.94 3.11
CA LYS A 22 -15.34 -14.39 2.58
C LYS A 22 -14.23 -13.36 2.81
N THR A 23 -14.51 -12.09 2.53
CA THR A 23 -13.54 -11.00 2.77
C THR A 23 -13.21 -10.89 4.27
N PHE A 24 -14.22 -10.97 5.15
CA PHE A 24 -13.99 -10.93 6.59
C PHE A 24 -13.14 -12.11 7.08
N ALA A 25 -13.40 -13.33 6.58
CA ALA A 25 -12.62 -14.52 6.94
C ALA A 25 -11.15 -14.37 6.49
N VAL A 26 -10.91 -13.95 5.25
CA VAL A 26 -9.56 -13.69 4.74
C VAL A 26 -8.87 -12.59 5.55
N ASP A 27 -9.55 -11.46 5.82
CA ASP A 27 -9.00 -10.39 6.65
C ASP A 27 -8.60 -10.90 8.04
N THR A 28 -9.42 -11.80 8.64
CA THR A 28 -9.13 -12.37 9.95
C THR A 28 -7.91 -13.30 9.94
N VAL A 29 -7.73 -14.11 8.88
CA VAL A 29 -6.52 -14.95 8.74
C VAL A 29 -5.26 -14.08 8.67
N TYR A 30 -5.28 -13.01 7.88
CA TYR A 30 -4.15 -12.08 7.80
C TYR A 30 -3.88 -11.39 9.14
N ASP A 31 -4.94 -10.99 9.87
CA ASP A 31 -4.80 -10.39 11.19
C ASP A 31 -4.20 -11.38 12.21
N VAL A 32 -4.62 -12.66 12.18
CA VAL A 32 -4.07 -13.71 13.07
C VAL A 32 -2.60 -13.97 12.76
N VAL A 33 -2.26 -14.24 11.49
CA VAL A 33 -0.86 -14.50 11.10
C VAL A 33 0.02 -13.29 11.38
N GLY A 34 -0.48 -12.08 11.02
CA GLY A 34 0.22 -10.83 11.30
C GLY A 34 0.44 -10.59 12.78
N SER A 35 -0.57 -10.87 13.63
CA SER A 35 -0.47 -10.73 15.09
C SER A 35 0.50 -11.73 15.70
N ILE A 36 0.57 -12.97 15.20
CA ILE A 36 1.55 -13.95 15.63
C ILE A 36 2.97 -13.47 15.33
N LEU A 37 3.24 -13.06 14.08
CA LEU A 37 4.56 -12.56 13.70
C LEU A 37 4.94 -11.30 14.52
N PHE A 38 4.01 -10.39 14.70
CA PHE A 38 4.19 -9.19 15.52
C PHE A 38 4.53 -9.56 16.97
N ALA A 39 3.79 -10.49 17.56
CA ALA A 39 4.02 -10.95 18.93
C ALA A 39 5.36 -11.68 19.11
N ILE A 40 5.82 -12.44 18.11
CA ILE A 40 7.18 -13.01 18.10
C ILE A 40 8.21 -11.89 18.20
N GLY A 41 8.09 -10.85 17.36
CA GLY A 41 9.01 -9.73 17.37
C GLY A 41 9.06 -8.98 18.70
N VAL A 42 7.91 -8.70 19.28
CA VAL A 42 7.79 -7.94 20.53
C VAL A 42 8.17 -8.79 21.74
N TYR A 43 7.56 -9.96 21.91
CA TYR A 43 7.69 -10.75 23.12
C TYR A 43 8.96 -11.59 23.15
N THR A 44 9.20 -12.36 22.06
CA THR A 44 10.36 -13.29 22.04
C THR A 44 11.68 -12.56 21.91
N PHE A 45 11.73 -11.45 21.15
CA PHE A 45 12.99 -10.76 20.87
C PHE A 45 13.14 -9.44 21.59
N ALA A 46 12.20 -8.48 21.44
CA ALA A 46 12.40 -7.14 22.03
C ALA A 46 12.37 -7.16 23.55
N LYS A 47 11.41 -7.87 24.15
CA LYS A 47 11.33 -8.03 25.61
C LYS A 47 12.57 -8.71 26.19
N SER A 48 13.09 -9.75 25.51
CA SER A 48 14.25 -10.51 26.01
C SER A 48 15.57 -9.73 26.00
N ALA A 49 15.66 -8.68 25.18
CA ALA A 49 16.85 -7.87 25.03
C ALA A 49 16.71 -6.46 25.65
N ASP A 50 15.66 -6.22 26.45
CA ASP A 50 15.39 -5.01 27.23
C ASP A 50 15.49 -3.73 26.39
N PHE A 51 14.80 -3.68 25.25
CA PHE A 51 14.68 -2.46 24.43
C PHE A 51 13.25 -2.24 23.95
N ALA A 52 12.88 -0.98 23.72
CA ALA A 52 11.59 -0.62 23.14
C ALA A 52 11.72 -0.39 21.62
N PRO A 53 11.01 -1.17 20.79
CA PRO A 53 11.10 -1.06 19.34
C PRO A 53 10.35 0.15 18.75
N GLY A 54 9.75 1.00 19.56
CA GLY A 54 8.94 2.12 19.10
C GLY A 54 7.43 1.85 19.13
N GLY A 55 6.65 2.85 18.80
CA GLY A 55 5.20 2.79 18.78
C GLY A 55 4.55 2.60 20.15
N VAL A 56 3.22 2.36 20.15
CA VAL A 56 2.48 2.08 21.39
C VAL A 56 2.89 0.75 22.01
N SER A 57 3.30 -0.23 21.21
CA SER A 57 3.86 -1.49 21.71
C SER A 57 5.18 -1.27 22.47
N GLY A 58 6.01 -0.33 22.01
CA GLY A 58 7.21 0.09 22.72
C GLY A 58 6.88 0.75 24.07
N LEU A 59 5.89 1.65 24.10
CA LEU A 59 5.39 2.21 25.36
C LEU A 59 4.84 1.15 26.29
N ALA A 60 4.10 0.18 25.78
CA ALA A 60 3.58 -0.93 26.57
C ALA A 60 4.70 -1.83 27.12
N LEU A 61 5.79 -2.00 26.36
CA LEU A 61 6.98 -2.71 26.82
C LEU A 61 7.72 -1.96 27.92
N ILE A 62 7.81 -0.65 27.81
CA ILE A 62 8.32 0.23 28.90
C ILE A 62 7.48 0.07 30.17
N CYS A 63 6.14 0.06 30.04
CA CYS A 63 5.25 -0.19 31.17
C CYS A 63 5.43 -1.59 31.76
N ASN A 64 5.65 -2.60 30.90
CA ASN A 64 5.95 -3.96 31.36
C ASN A 64 7.27 -4.01 32.16
N TYR A 65 8.31 -3.34 31.67
CA TYR A 65 9.60 -3.27 32.35
C TYR A 65 9.52 -2.60 33.73
N LEU A 66 8.73 -1.52 33.85
CA LEU A 66 8.62 -0.74 35.11
C LEU A 66 7.68 -1.39 36.12
N TRP A 67 6.60 -2.03 35.68
CA TRP A 67 5.49 -2.45 36.55
C TRP A 67 5.00 -3.88 36.30
N ASP A 68 5.67 -4.67 35.50
CA ASP A 68 5.29 -6.05 35.11
C ASP A 68 3.86 -6.15 34.53
N LEU A 69 3.34 -5.06 33.95
CA LEU A 69 2.00 -5.05 33.36
C LEU A 69 1.97 -5.82 32.03
N PRO A 70 0.85 -6.53 31.71
CA PRO A 70 0.72 -7.28 30.45
C PRO A 70 0.87 -6.36 29.24
N ILE A 71 1.73 -6.70 28.28
CA ILE A 71 2.11 -5.86 27.13
C ILE A 71 0.90 -5.60 26.22
N GLY A 72 0.12 -6.62 25.91
CA GLY A 72 -1.06 -6.50 25.03
C GLY A 72 -2.16 -5.66 25.66
N THR A 73 -2.46 -5.89 26.95
CA THR A 73 -3.45 -5.11 27.69
C THR A 73 -3.04 -3.65 27.78
N MET A 74 -1.79 -3.34 28.08
CA MET A 74 -1.28 -1.97 28.11
C MET A 74 -1.35 -1.32 26.74
N THR A 75 -0.99 -2.05 25.69
CA THR A 75 -1.17 -1.59 24.29
C THR A 75 -2.64 -1.22 24.03
N LEU A 76 -3.59 -2.03 24.46
CA LEU A 76 -5.02 -1.76 24.27
C LEU A 76 -5.47 -0.51 25.03
N ILE A 77 -5.07 -0.35 26.30
CA ILE A 77 -5.43 0.79 27.14
C ILE A 77 -4.88 2.10 26.57
N ILE A 78 -3.61 2.14 26.20
CA ILE A 78 -2.97 3.32 25.61
C ILE A 78 -3.63 3.70 24.27
N ASN A 79 -4.15 2.72 23.53
CA ASN A 79 -4.85 2.97 22.28
C ASN A 79 -6.24 3.60 22.43
N ILE A 80 -6.91 3.48 23.58
CA ILE A 80 -8.26 4.06 23.77
C ILE A 80 -8.30 5.55 23.47
N PRO A 81 -7.48 6.41 24.07
CA PRO A 81 -7.48 7.84 23.78
C PRO A 81 -7.10 8.14 22.31
N ILE A 82 -6.18 7.38 21.74
CA ILE A 82 -5.75 7.55 20.35
C ILE A 82 -6.90 7.25 19.38
N ILE A 83 -7.68 6.19 19.65
CA ILE A 83 -8.88 5.83 18.87
C ILE A 83 -9.93 6.95 18.93
N ILE A 84 -10.16 7.52 20.11
CA ILE A 84 -11.14 8.60 20.30
C ILE A 84 -10.75 9.83 19.47
N ILE A 85 -9.47 10.23 19.52
CA ILE A 85 -8.94 11.38 18.76
C ILE A 85 -9.00 11.09 17.25
N SER A 86 -8.58 9.89 16.84
CA SER A 86 -8.46 9.51 15.43
C SER A 86 -9.81 9.18 14.76
N TYR A 87 -10.89 9.01 15.53
CA TYR A 87 -12.21 8.61 15.03
C TYR A 87 -12.72 9.45 13.87
N LYS A 88 -12.53 10.79 13.92
CA LYS A 88 -12.97 11.72 12.88
C LYS A 88 -12.16 11.63 11.59
N VAL A 89 -10.87 11.29 11.69
CA VAL A 89 -9.92 11.30 10.56
C VAL A 89 -9.90 9.97 9.83
N VAL A 90 -9.88 8.87 10.56
CA VAL A 90 -9.61 7.54 10.00
C VAL A 90 -10.86 6.81 9.52
N GLY A 91 -12.02 7.09 10.12
CA GLY A 91 -13.32 6.56 9.72
C GLY A 91 -13.69 5.23 10.36
N ARG A 92 -15.01 5.03 10.58
CA ARG A 92 -15.58 3.90 11.35
C ARG A 92 -15.18 2.51 10.87
N LYS A 93 -15.06 2.29 9.56
CA LYS A 93 -14.75 0.95 9.01
C LYS A 93 -13.33 0.51 9.34
N PHE A 94 -12.38 1.42 9.26
CA PHE A 94 -10.99 1.15 9.61
C PHE A 94 -10.87 0.89 11.12
N LEU A 95 -11.49 1.72 11.95
CA LEU A 95 -11.45 1.55 13.40
C LEU A 95 -12.02 0.21 13.87
N LEU A 96 -13.15 -0.23 13.31
CA LEU A 96 -13.74 -1.54 13.64
C LEU A 96 -12.83 -2.72 13.23
N LYS A 97 -12.18 -2.62 12.07
CA LYS A 97 -11.20 -3.62 11.65
C LYS A 97 -9.99 -3.64 12.57
N SER A 98 -9.42 -2.46 12.84
CA SER A 98 -8.26 -2.31 13.72
C SER A 98 -8.54 -2.77 15.15
N PHE A 99 -9.73 -2.47 15.69
CA PHE A 99 -10.13 -2.94 17.01
C PHE A 99 -10.12 -4.48 17.09
N LYS A 100 -10.64 -5.17 16.06
CA LYS A 100 -10.55 -6.62 15.97
C LYS A 100 -9.09 -7.11 15.99
N THR A 101 -8.23 -6.49 15.18
CA THR A 101 -6.80 -6.83 15.11
C THR A 101 -6.10 -6.58 16.44
N MET A 102 -6.39 -5.46 17.11
CA MET A 102 -5.86 -5.15 18.44
C MET A 102 -6.23 -6.22 19.48
N VAL A 103 -7.50 -6.64 19.52
CA VAL A 103 -7.94 -7.72 20.42
C VAL A 103 -7.21 -9.02 20.13
N ILE A 104 -7.05 -9.39 18.84
CA ILE A 104 -6.29 -10.59 18.44
C ILE A 104 -4.82 -10.48 18.88
N SER A 105 -4.18 -9.35 18.63
CA SER A 105 -2.78 -9.12 19.04
C SER A 105 -2.59 -9.16 20.55
N THR A 106 -3.53 -8.58 21.30
CA THR A 106 -3.51 -8.64 22.78
C THR A 106 -3.60 -10.08 23.29
N LEU A 107 -4.49 -10.89 22.73
CA LEU A 107 -4.61 -12.30 23.11
C LEU A 107 -3.29 -13.07 22.87
N PHE A 108 -2.62 -12.84 21.75
CA PHE A 108 -1.33 -13.47 21.51
C PHE A 108 -0.26 -12.97 22.48
N LEU A 109 -0.13 -11.64 22.67
CA LEU A 109 0.91 -11.06 23.53
C LEU A 109 0.76 -11.44 25.01
N ASP A 110 -0.48 -11.52 25.52
CA ASP A 110 -0.72 -11.69 26.95
C ASP A 110 -1.03 -13.15 27.36
N LEU A 111 -1.59 -13.98 26.45
CA LEU A 111 -1.98 -15.34 26.79
C LEU A 111 -1.09 -16.41 26.14
N VAL A 112 -0.70 -16.23 24.89
CA VAL A 112 0.03 -17.27 24.15
C VAL A 112 1.55 -17.14 24.35
N PHE A 113 2.09 -15.96 24.12
CA PHE A 113 3.53 -15.74 24.13
C PHE A 113 4.20 -15.78 25.53
N PRO A 114 3.53 -15.46 26.64
CA PRO A 114 4.09 -15.72 27.98
C PRO A 114 4.40 -17.19 28.26
N LEU A 115 3.77 -18.10 27.52
CA LEU A 115 4.04 -19.56 27.62
C LEU A 115 5.20 -20.01 26.73
N THR A 116 5.74 -19.14 25.86
CA THR A 116 6.83 -19.48 24.95
C THR A 116 8.19 -19.07 25.53
N PRO A 117 9.28 -19.78 25.19
CA PRO A 117 10.60 -19.40 25.64
C PRO A 117 11.04 -18.06 25.05
N LEU A 118 11.70 -17.24 25.86
CA LEU A 118 12.35 -16.02 25.43
C LEU A 118 13.66 -16.36 24.70
N TYR A 119 14.06 -15.51 23.76
CA TYR A 119 15.36 -15.60 23.13
C TYR A 119 16.47 -15.17 24.12
N THR A 120 17.43 -16.03 24.36
CA THR A 120 18.53 -15.81 25.33
C THR A 120 19.89 -15.58 24.66
N GLY A 121 19.91 -15.31 23.36
CA GLY A 121 21.13 -15.12 22.59
C GLY A 121 21.60 -13.66 22.55
N ASN A 122 22.29 -13.30 21.47
CA ASN A 122 22.87 -11.97 21.27
C ASN A 122 21.80 -10.90 21.06
N SER A 123 21.82 -9.82 21.84
CA SER A 123 20.84 -8.71 21.79
C SER A 123 20.81 -7.99 20.44
N PHE A 124 21.94 -7.92 19.72
CA PHE A 124 21.99 -7.34 18.38
C PHE A 124 21.17 -8.19 17.37
N LEU A 125 21.29 -9.52 17.44
CA LEU A 125 20.46 -10.40 16.63
C LEU A 125 18.99 -10.31 17.05
N ALA A 126 18.72 -10.21 18.36
CA ALA A 126 17.36 -10.00 18.85
C ALA A 126 16.75 -8.72 18.27
N ALA A 127 17.50 -7.61 18.19
CA ALA A 127 17.03 -6.38 17.58
C ALA A 127 16.67 -6.52 16.10
N ILE A 128 17.54 -7.17 15.32
CA ILE A 128 17.29 -7.39 13.88
C ILE A 128 16.04 -8.27 13.68
N PHE A 129 15.99 -9.44 14.36
CA PHE A 129 14.87 -10.38 14.18
C PHE A 129 13.57 -9.82 14.76
N SER A 130 13.61 -9.04 15.85
CA SER A 130 12.46 -8.29 16.33
C SER A 130 11.88 -7.42 15.21
N GLY A 131 12.71 -6.58 14.57
CA GLY A 131 12.30 -5.73 13.46
C GLY A 131 11.76 -6.51 12.26
N VAL A 132 12.40 -7.60 11.87
CA VAL A 132 11.95 -8.45 10.76
C VAL A 132 10.56 -9.04 11.03
N PHE A 133 10.35 -9.64 12.20
CA PHE A 133 9.08 -10.27 12.54
C PHE A 133 7.97 -9.24 12.78
N MET A 134 8.27 -8.14 13.49
CA MET A 134 7.32 -7.04 13.67
C MET A 134 6.92 -6.42 12.34
N GLY A 135 7.90 -6.09 11.50
CA GLY A 135 7.67 -5.50 10.19
C GLY A 135 6.84 -6.39 9.27
N ALA A 136 7.13 -7.69 9.25
CA ALA A 136 6.34 -8.65 8.48
C ALA A 136 4.90 -8.76 9.01
N GLY A 137 4.72 -8.82 10.32
CA GLY A 137 3.41 -8.84 10.95
C GLY A 137 2.58 -7.59 10.64
N LEU A 138 3.16 -6.40 10.83
CA LEU A 138 2.53 -5.12 10.53
C LEU A 138 2.18 -4.98 9.04
N ALA A 139 3.08 -5.39 8.14
CA ALA A 139 2.83 -5.34 6.70
C ALA A 139 1.61 -6.15 6.29
N LEU A 140 1.45 -7.40 6.81
CA LEU A 140 0.29 -8.25 6.54
C LEU A 140 -1.01 -7.59 7.02
N ILE A 141 -1.00 -6.99 8.21
CA ILE A 141 -2.13 -6.28 8.80
C ILE A 141 -2.50 -5.05 7.95
N TYR A 142 -1.50 -4.23 7.57
CA TYR A 142 -1.70 -3.02 6.76
C TYR A 142 -2.23 -3.32 5.35
N MET A 143 -1.79 -4.41 4.72
CA MET A 143 -2.29 -4.84 3.40
C MET A 143 -3.80 -5.08 3.39
N ARG A 144 -4.39 -5.45 4.53
CA ARG A 144 -5.84 -5.67 4.68
C ARG A 144 -6.60 -4.42 5.16
N GLY A 145 -5.90 -3.28 5.34
CA GLY A 145 -6.47 -2.04 5.85
C GLY A 145 -6.94 -2.17 7.28
N SER A 146 -6.16 -2.87 8.11
CA SER A 146 -6.25 -2.97 9.55
C SER A 146 -5.00 -2.34 10.17
N SER A 147 -4.95 -2.23 11.50
CA SER A 147 -3.84 -1.69 12.25
C SER A 147 -3.77 -2.35 13.64
N THR A 148 -2.59 -2.42 14.22
CA THR A 148 -2.39 -2.84 15.61
C THR A 148 -2.71 -1.72 16.62
N GLY A 149 -3.05 -0.53 16.11
CA GLY A 149 -3.38 0.64 16.93
C GLY A 149 -2.20 1.61 17.06
N GLY A 150 -2.34 2.56 17.97
CA GLY A 150 -1.27 3.46 18.36
C GLY A 150 -0.81 4.43 17.30
N THR A 151 0.51 4.54 17.17
CA THR A 151 1.17 5.38 16.17
C THR A 151 0.72 5.02 14.74
N ASP A 152 0.25 3.80 14.50
CA ASP A 152 -0.28 3.38 13.20
C ASP A 152 -1.43 4.27 12.70
N PHE A 153 -2.28 4.79 13.60
CA PHE A 153 -3.34 5.73 13.21
C PHE A 153 -2.76 7.04 12.70
N LEU A 154 -1.63 7.49 13.29
CA LEU A 154 -0.88 8.64 12.80
C LEU A 154 -0.24 8.33 11.45
N ILE A 155 0.36 7.14 11.30
CA ILE A 155 0.98 6.67 10.06
C ILE A 155 -0.04 6.69 8.91
N VAL A 156 -1.22 6.09 9.11
CA VAL A 156 -2.30 6.08 8.12
C VAL A 156 -2.80 7.50 7.82
N THR A 157 -2.88 8.36 8.82
CA THR A 157 -3.29 9.76 8.66
C THR A 157 -2.25 10.55 7.86
N ILE A 158 -0.97 10.44 8.21
CA ILE A 158 0.14 11.11 7.51
C ILE A 158 0.23 10.61 6.07
N LYS A 159 0.14 9.30 5.84
CA LYS A 159 0.12 8.71 4.49
C LYS A 159 -1.04 9.23 3.64
N LYS A 160 -2.20 9.50 4.25
CA LYS A 160 -3.35 10.08 3.58
C LYS A 160 -3.16 11.55 3.21
N LEU A 161 -2.48 12.30 4.07
CA LEU A 161 -2.18 13.73 3.86
C LEU A 161 -0.96 13.93 2.95
N LYS A 162 0.04 13.04 3.05
CA LYS A 162 1.30 13.09 2.31
C LYS A 162 1.61 11.73 1.65
N PRO A 163 1.01 11.45 0.48
CA PRO A 163 1.11 10.13 -0.18
C PRO A 163 2.52 9.72 -0.62
N HIS A 164 3.45 10.66 -0.77
CA HIS A 164 4.81 10.43 -1.24
C HIS A 164 5.71 9.73 -0.20
N PHE A 165 5.40 9.83 1.10
CA PHE A 165 6.13 9.07 2.10
C PHE A 165 5.74 7.59 2.08
N SER A 166 6.71 6.67 2.27
CA SER A 166 6.40 5.24 2.45
C SER A 166 5.80 4.97 3.84
N MET A 167 5.12 3.83 3.99
CA MET A 167 4.58 3.44 5.31
C MET A 167 5.71 3.24 6.31
N GLY A 168 6.81 2.57 5.90
CA GLY A 168 7.96 2.34 6.75
C GLY A 168 8.67 3.62 7.18
N GLN A 169 8.81 4.60 6.27
CA GLN A 169 9.42 5.89 6.62
C GLN A 169 8.62 6.63 7.69
N VAL A 170 7.29 6.65 7.58
CA VAL A 170 6.44 7.31 8.57
C VAL A 170 6.51 6.56 9.90
N THR A 171 6.52 5.22 9.89
CA THR A 171 6.71 4.38 11.07
C THR A 171 8.02 4.75 11.77
N LEU A 172 9.14 4.77 11.05
CA LEU A 172 10.44 5.10 11.62
C LEU A 172 10.45 6.50 12.29
N MET A 173 9.86 7.50 11.63
CA MET A 173 9.80 8.86 12.16
C MET A 173 8.96 8.97 13.42
N THR A 174 7.82 8.29 13.48
CA THR A 174 6.91 8.35 14.65
C THR A 174 7.46 7.56 15.83
N ASP A 175 8.15 6.47 15.56
CA ASP A 175 8.59 5.55 16.60
C ASP A 175 9.90 5.99 17.27
N LEU A 176 10.70 6.82 16.58
CA LEU A 176 11.94 7.35 17.13
C LEU A 176 11.74 8.07 18.48
N VAL A 177 10.62 8.77 18.64
CA VAL A 177 10.28 9.45 19.90
C VAL A 177 10.15 8.44 21.05
N VAL A 178 9.47 7.32 20.81
CA VAL A 178 9.28 6.26 21.83
C VAL A 178 10.59 5.55 22.15
N ILE A 179 11.43 5.34 21.15
CA ILE A 179 12.75 4.71 21.30
C ILE A 179 13.64 5.55 22.22
N VAL A 180 13.66 6.87 22.02
CA VAL A 180 14.43 7.80 22.88
C VAL A 180 13.90 7.77 24.31
N LEU A 181 12.58 7.78 24.51
CA LEU A 181 11.97 7.63 25.84
C LEU A 181 12.36 6.29 26.49
N GLY A 182 12.34 5.21 25.72
CA GLY A 182 12.80 3.89 26.19
C GLY A 182 14.24 3.91 26.69
N GLY A 183 15.14 4.59 25.98
CA GLY A 183 16.54 4.73 26.38
C GLY A 183 16.72 5.38 27.77
N PHE A 184 15.90 6.38 28.10
CA PHE A 184 15.92 6.97 29.43
C PHE A 184 15.41 6.01 30.50
N VAL A 185 14.42 5.19 30.22
CA VAL A 185 13.82 4.26 31.19
C VAL A 185 14.70 3.04 31.41
N PHE A 186 15.24 2.44 30.37
CA PHE A 186 16.15 1.29 30.47
C PHE A 186 17.55 1.71 30.99
N GLY A 187 17.88 3.01 30.98
CA GLY A 187 19.15 3.53 31.48
C GLY A 187 20.37 3.08 30.69
N ASN A 188 20.18 2.60 29.45
CA ASN A 188 21.22 2.06 28.60
C ASN A 188 21.13 2.62 27.17
N ILE A 189 22.24 3.15 26.67
CA ILE A 189 22.36 3.64 25.29
C ILE A 189 22.17 2.49 24.28
N ASP A 190 22.61 1.29 24.61
CA ASP A 190 22.45 0.11 23.76
C ASP A 190 20.97 -0.19 23.50
N ALA A 191 20.09 0.02 24.49
CA ALA A 191 18.64 -0.13 24.31
C ALA A 191 18.08 0.82 23.25
N VAL A 192 18.59 2.06 23.17
CA VAL A 192 18.22 3.02 22.12
C VAL A 192 18.70 2.53 20.76
N LEU A 193 19.97 2.08 20.68
CA LEU A 193 20.56 1.59 19.43
C LEU A 193 19.83 0.35 18.92
N TYR A 194 19.50 -0.60 19.80
CA TYR A 194 18.71 -1.79 19.43
C TYR A 194 17.29 -1.43 19.00
N GLY A 195 16.64 -0.46 19.65
CA GLY A 195 15.35 0.07 19.25
C GLY A 195 15.39 0.68 17.84
N VAL A 196 16.40 1.49 17.54
CA VAL A 196 16.59 2.09 16.20
C VAL A 196 16.83 1.01 15.15
N ILE A 197 17.71 0.04 15.42
CA ILE A 197 17.99 -1.09 14.51
C ILE A 197 16.72 -1.89 14.22
N SER A 198 15.97 -2.24 15.26
CA SER A 198 14.72 -2.99 15.15
C SER A 198 13.68 -2.23 14.30
N THR A 199 13.46 -0.96 14.60
CA THR A 199 12.46 -0.13 13.88
C THR A 199 12.90 0.13 12.43
N TYR A 200 14.19 0.32 12.18
CA TYR A 200 14.71 0.42 10.82
C TYR A 200 14.51 -0.87 10.02
N ALA A 201 14.83 -2.02 10.62
CA ALA A 201 14.58 -3.33 9.99
C ALA A 201 13.08 -3.54 9.71
N ALA A 202 12.21 -3.19 10.66
CA ALA A 202 10.76 -3.25 10.47
C ALA A 202 10.30 -2.35 9.31
N SER A 203 10.79 -1.10 9.23
CA SER A 203 10.49 -0.15 8.15
C SER A 203 10.83 -0.73 6.77
N VAL A 204 12.03 -1.29 6.62
CA VAL A 204 12.48 -1.91 5.36
C VAL A 204 11.60 -3.11 4.97
N ILE A 205 11.24 -3.95 5.95
CA ILE A 205 10.40 -5.14 5.70
C ILE A 205 8.96 -4.72 5.35
N ILE A 206 8.40 -3.74 6.05
CA ILE A 206 7.07 -3.17 5.74
C ILE A 206 7.03 -2.70 4.28
N ASP A 207 8.00 -1.90 3.87
CA ASP A 207 8.06 -1.35 2.52
C ASP A 207 8.27 -2.44 1.47
N LYS A 208 9.14 -3.42 1.73
CA LYS A 208 9.35 -4.56 0.82
C LYS A 208 8.09 -5.40 0.62
N ILE A 209 7.32 -5.65 1.68
CA ILE A 209 6.11 -6.46 1.60
C ILE A 209 4.97 -5.67 0.95
N ILE A 210 4.75 -4.41 1.35
CA ILE A 210 3.64 -3.59 0.85
C ILE A 210 3.86 -3.16 -0.60
N TYR A 211 5.06 -2.68 -0.93
CA TYR A 211 5.37 -2.11 -2.25
C TYR A 211 6.16 -3.06 -3.15
N GLY A 212 6.83 -4.06 -2.58
CA GLY A 212 7.69 -4.97 -3.32
C GLY A 212 6.97 -5.88 -4.30
N ALA A 213 5.73 -6.28 -3.99
CA ALA A 213 4.94 -7.17 -4.84
C ALA A 213 4.40 -6.51 -6.11
N GLY A 214 4.29 -5.18 -6.13
CA GLY A 214 3.82 -4.40 -7.28
C GLY A 214 4.92 -3.61 -7.98
N SER A 215 6.17 -3.69 -7.49
CA SER A 215 7.28 -2.95 -8.10
C SER A 215 7.72 -3.63 -9.40
N GLY A 216 7.78 -2.84 -10.46
CA GLY A 216 8.32 -3.23 -11.75
C GLY A 216 9.68 -2.62 -12.02
N LYS A 217 10.22 -2.95 -13.16
CA LYS A 217 11.35 -2.27 -13.80
C LYS A 217 10.88 -1.66 -15.12
N LEU A 218 11.37 -0.49 -15.43
CA LEU A 218 11.20 0.11 -16.74
C LEU A 218 12.56 0.03 -17.47
N ALA A 219 12.60 -0.74 -18.55
CA ALA A 219 13.72 -0.73 -19.48
C ALA A 219 13.50 0.37 -20.51
N ILE A 220 14.48 1.25 -20.66
CA ILE A 220 14.57 2.29 -21.68
C ILE A 220 15.71 1.87 -22.58
N ILE A 221 15.40 1.51 -23.83
CA ILE A 221 16.36 0.91 -24.77
C ILE A 221 16.49 1.84 -25.97
N ILE A 222 17.70 2.26 -26.32
CA ILE A 222 18.01 3.03 -27.51
C ILE A 222 18.74 2.11 -28.48
N THR A 223 18.13 1.87 -29.65
CA THR A 223 18.63 0.91 -30.65
C THR A 223 18.43 1.44 -32.07
N THR A 224 19.11 0.82 -33.03
CA THR A 224 18.95 1.10 -34.44
C THR A 224 17.72 0.42 -35.02
N ASP A 225 17.43 -0.82 -34.61
CA ASP A 225 16.25 -1.57 -35.04
C ASP A 225 15.27 -1.79 -33.89
N GLY A 226 14.35 -0.86 -33.77
CA GLY A 226 13.35 -0.88 -32.69
C GLY A 226 12.30 -1.95 -32.87
N TYR A 227 11.88 -2.26 -34.12
CA TYR A 227 10.83 -3.26 -34.36
C TYR A 227 11.34 -4.68 -34.10
N ALA A 228 12.52 -5.02 -34.58
CA ALA A 228 13.13 -6.33 -34.33
C ALA A 228 13.41 -6.50 -32.82
N THR A 229 13.89 -5.47 -32.15
CA THR A 229 14.15 -5.49 -30.70
C THR A 229 12.85 -5.67 -29.90
N ALA A 230 11.80 -4.92 -30.23
CA ALA A 230 10.50 -5.05 -29.55
C ALA A 230 9.89 -6.45 -29.75
N LYS A 231 9.97 -6.99 -30.97
CA LYS A 231 9.51 -8.35 -31.29
C LYS A 231 10.28 -9.40 -30.50
N LYS A 232 11.61 -9.27 -30.40
CA LYS A 232 12.44 -10.22 -29.65
C LYS A 232 12.15 -10.17 -28.14
N ILE A 233 11.88 -8.99 -27.59
CA ILE A 233 11.47 -8.83 -26.20
C ILE A 233 10.12 -9.54 -25.96
N ASP A 234 9.14 -9.36 -26.84
CA ASP A 234 7.85 -10.03 -26.73
C ASP A 234 7.98 -11.57 -26.80
N GLU A 235 8.78 -12.08 -27.73
CA GLU A 235 9.04 -13.52 -27.87
C GLU A 235 9.64 -14.14 -26.60
N GLU A 236 10.57 -13.45 -25.93
CA GLU A 236 11.29 -13.98 -24.77
C GLU A 236 10.59 -13.74 -23.44
N THR A 237 9.74 -12.71 -23.35
CA THR A 237 9.15 -12.28 -22.07
C THR A 237 7.63 -12.21 -22.09
N GLY A 238 6.98 -12.23 -23.25
CA GLY A 238 5.54 -11.96 -23.39
C GLY A 238 5.16 -10.54 -22.97
N ARG A 239 6.12 -9.59 -22.99
CA ARG A 239 5.90 -8.21 -22.59
C ARG A 239 5.84 -7.28 -23.77
N GLY A 240 4.76 -6.54 -23.87
CA GLY A 240 4.62 -5.47 -24.85
C GLY A 240 5.64 -4.35 -24.62
N ALA A 241 6.05 -3.71 -25.68
CA ALA A 241 6.96 -2.56 -25.65
C ALA A 241 6.38 -1.41 -26.48
N THR A 242 6.66 -0.18 -26.05
CA THR A 242 6.27 1.04 -26.78
C THR A 242 7.49 1.59 -27.51
N LEU A 243 7.38 1.82 -28.81
CA LEU A 243 8.44 2.33 -29.65
C LEU A 243 8.19 3.83 -29.92
N ILE A 244 9.24 4.62 -29.74
CA ILE A 244 9.26 6.07 -30.01
C ILE A 244 10.43 6.35 -30.95
N LYS A 245 10.19 7.11 -32.01
CA LYS A 245 11.27 7.62 -32.88
C LYS A 245 12.05 8.71 -32.16
N ALA A 246 13.37 8.64 -32.18
CA ALA A 246 14.27 9.58 -31.52
C ALA A 246 15.42 9.93 -32.47
N ILE A 247 16.05 11.08 -32.23
CA ILE A 247 17.23 11.54 -33.00
C ILE A 247 18.36 11.73 -32.00
N GLY A 248 19.52 11.13 -32.29
CA GLY A 248 20.72 11.34 -31.51
C GLY A 248 21.24 12.77 -31.72
N THR A 249 21.22 13.59 -30.69
CA THR A 249 21.59 15.03 -30.80
C THR A 249 23.04 15.26 -31.25
N TYR A 250 23.94 14.36 -30.90
CA TYR A 250 25.35 14.47 -31.28
C TYR A 250 25.63 13.96 -32.73
N SER A 251 25.01 12.85 -33.10
CA SER A 251 25.27 12.19 -34.39
C SER A 251 24.30 12.59 -35.51
N GLY A 252 23.14 13.20 -35.15
CA GLY A 252 22.04 13.47 -36.09
C GLY A 252 21.34 12.22 -36.63
N ILE A 253 21.69 11.02 -36.11
CA ILE A 253 21.19 9.73 -36.64
C ILE A 253 19.85 9.41 -35.99
N GLU A 254 18.91 8.95 -36.79
CA GLU A 254 17.64 8.40 -36.29
C GLU A 254 17.88 7.13 -35.47
N ARG A 255 17.23 7.05 -34.34
CA ARG A 255 17.27 5.93 -33.41
C ARG A 255 15.84 5.58 -32.95
N HIS A 256 15.68 4.41 -32.40
CA HIS A 256 14.44 3.98 -31.80
C HIS A 256 14.61 3.90 -30.29
N LEU A 257 13.71 4.56 -29.56
CA LEU A 257 13.60 4.46 -28.12
C LEU A 257 12.48 3.48 -27.80
N ILE A 258 12.81 2.42 -27.08
CA ILE A 258 11.84 1.41 -26.64
C ILE A 258 11.63 1.54 -25.14
N LEU A 259 10.37 1.61 -24.72
CA LEU A 259 9.95 1.57 -23.33
C LEU A 259 9.29 0.21 -23.06
N CYS A 260 9.88 -0.59 -22.18
CA CYS A 260 9.33 -1.87 -21.77
C CYS A 260 9.22 -1.96 -20.26
N ALA A 261 7.98 -2.05 -19.76
CA ALA A 261 7.72 -2.35 -18.36
C ALA A 261 7.74 -3.86 -18.14
N CYS A 262 8.53 -4.32 -17.18
CA CYS A 262 8.68 -5.75 -16.90
C CYS A 262 8.89 -6.02 -15.40
N GLY A 263 8.77 -7.27 -14.99
CA GLY A 263 9.07 -7.71 -13.63
C GLY A 263 10.57 -7.71 -13.34
N LYS A 264 10.94 -7.67 -12.05
CA LYS A 264 12.37 -7.73 -11.64
C LYS A 264 13.10 -8.95 -12.17
N ALA A 265 12.43 -10.09 -12.27
CA ALA A 265 13.01 -11.33 -12.80
C ALA A 265 13.17 -11.34 -14.33
N GLU A 266 12.36 -10.54 -15.03
CA GLU A 266 12.30 -10.52 -16.51
C GLU A 266 13.33 -9.54 -17.11
N ILE A 267 13.80 -8.56 -16.33
CA ILE A 267 14.68 -7.48 -16.81
C ILE A 267 15.95 -7.99 -17.47
N PHE A 268 16.48 -9.13 -16.97
CA PHE A 268 17.68 -9.75 -17.53
C PHE A 268 17.41 -10.28 -18.97
N LYS A 269 16.24 -10.88 -19.16
CA LYS A 269 15.80 -11.36 -20.50
C LYS A 269 15.60 -10.19 -21.45
N VAL A 270 14.92 -9.13 -20.99
CA VAL A 270 14.71 -7.91 -21.78
C VAL A 270 16.05 -7.31 -22.28
N ARG A 271 17.03 -7.19 -21.37
CA ARG A 271 18.37 -6.70 -21.73
C ARG A 271 19.05 -7.62 -22.76
N ASN A 272 19.03 -8.92 -22.53
CA ASN A 272 19.69 -9.87 -23.43
C ASN A 272 19.01 -9.90 -24.80
N ALA A 273 17.66 -9.83 -24.84
CA ALA A 273 16.91 -9.74 -26.10
C ALA A 273 17.30 -8.47 -26.90
N ALA A 274 17.48 -7.33 -26.21
CA ALA A 274 17.93 -6.10 -26.87
C ALA A 274 19.34 -6.24 -27.48
N HIS A 275 20.29 -6.75 -26.72
CA HIS A 275 21.66 -6.95 -27.19
C HIS A 275 21.81 -8.08 -28.22
N ALA A 276 20.89 -9.05 -28.25
CA ALA A 276 20.88 -10.09 -29.29
C ALA A 276 20.54 -9.53 -30.68
N VAL A 277 19.74 -8.44 -30.74
CA VAL A 277 19.37 -7.77 -31.99
C VAL A 277 20.39 -6.66 -32.34
N ASP A 278 20.72 -5.83 -31.36
CA ASP A 278 21.67 -4.74 -31.52
C ASP A 278 22.72 -4.79 -30.40
N PRO A 279 23.93 -5.34 -30.67
CA PRO A 279 25.00 -5.40 -29.66
C PRO A 279 25.41 -4.03 -29.10
N ASN A 280 25.14 -2.96 -29.84
CA ASN A 280 25.43 -1.58 -29.42
C ASN A 280 24.22 -0.87 -28.83
N ALA A 281 23.10 -1.59 -28.57
CA ALA A 281 21.94 -1.01 -27.94
C ALA A 281 22.28 -0.45 -26.56
N PHE A 282 21.84 0.78 -26.28
CA PHE A 282 22.02 1.41 -25.00
C PHE A 282 20.78 1.12 -24.13
N VAL A 283 20.99 0.41 -23.02
CA VAL A 283 19.90 -0.05 -22.14
C VAL A 283 20.03 0.62 -20.78
N MET A 284 19.03 1.42 -20.41
CA MET A 284 18.87 1.99 -19.07
C MET A 284 17.77 1.24 -18.35
N ILE A 285 18.00 0.90 -17.09
CA ILE A 285 17.02 0.22 -16.24
C ILE A 285 16.73 1.10 -15.04
N THR A 286 15.47 1.49 -14.88
CA THR A 286 15.02 2.25 -13.72
C THR A 286 13.99 1.48 -12.92
N GLU A 287 13.86 1.79 -11.63
CA GLU A 287 12.84 1.21 -10.78
C GLU A 287 11.50 1.92 -10.98
N ALA A 288 10.45 1.14 -11.18
CA ALA A 288 9.09 1.63 -11.14
C ALA A 288 8.47 1.17 -9.81
N SER A 289 8.17 2.12 -8.94
CA SER A 289 7.58 1.83 -7.61
C SER A 289 6.27 1.08 -7.72
N GLU A 290 5.45 1.42 -8.71
CA GLU A 290 4.17 0.76 -9.01
C GLU A 290 3.98 0.73 -10.53
N VAL A 291 3.52 -0.40 -11.05
CA VAL A 291 3.13 -0.56 -12.46
C VAL A 291 1.69 -1.07 -12.49
N PHE A 292 0.82 -0.34 -13.18
CA PHE A 292 -0.57 -0.72 -13.38
C PHE A 292 -0.81 -1.02 -14.85
N GLY A 293 -1.48 -2.13 -15.13
CA GLY A 293 -1.84 -2.51 -16.49
C GLY A 293 -1.99 -4.00 -16.67
N GLU A 294 -2.13 -4.42 -17.92
CA GLU A 294 -2.21 -5.82 -18.28
C GLU A 294 -0.87 -6.52 -18.00
N GLY A 295 -0.93 -7.67 -17.33
CA GLY A 295 0.28 -8.38 -16.89
C GLY A 295 0.92 -7.88 -15.59
N PHE A 296 0.37 -6.82 -14.97
CA PHE A 296 0.76 -6.26 -13.67
C PHE A 296 -0.45 -6.13 -12.73
N THR A 297 -0.30 -5.40 -11.64
CA THR A 297 -1.37 -5.21 -10.68
C THR A 297 -2.56 -4.48 -11.34
N ARG A 298 -3.71 -5.16 -11.45
CA ARG A 298 -4.95 -4.52 -11.90
C ARG A 298 -5.53 -3.72 -10.73
N ARG A 299 -5.37 -2.41 -10.75
CA ARG A 299 -6.19 -1.54 -9.92
C ARG A 299 -7.62 -1.59 -10.46
N SER A 300 -8.57 -2.12 -9.69
CA SER A 300 -9.97 -1.90 -10.01
C SER A 300 -10.25 -0.41 -9.81
N TRP A 301 -10.41 0.33 -10.88
CA TRP A 301 -10.74 1.77 -10.88
C TRP A 301 -12.02 2.09 -10.10
N THR A 302 -12.82 1.08 -9.77
CA THR A 302 -14.10 1.17 -9.05
C THR A 302 -13.99 1.61 -7.59
N ASN A 303 -12.80 1.90 -7.05
CA ASN A 303 -12.61 2.26 -5.64
C ASN A 303 -11.88 3.59 -5.38
N SER A 304 -11.63 4.41 -6.39
CA SER A 304 -11.09 5.75 -6.18
C SER A 304 -12.09 6.61 -5.38
N PRO A 305 -11.65 7.28 -4.28
CA PRO A 305 -12.50 8.24 -3.57
C PRO A 305 -13.06 9.34 -4.49
N ALA A 306 -12.30 9.76 -5.49
CA ALA A 306 -12.72 10.75 -6.49
C ALA A 306 -13.90 10.23 -7.33
N GLU A 307 -13.88 8.98 -7.77
CA GLU A 307 -14.96 8.36 -8.53
C GLU A 307 -16.24 8.16 -7.71
N LYS A 308 -16.09 7.89 -6.40
CA LYS A 308 -17.25 7.85 -5.49
C LYS A 308 -17.89 9.23 -5.32
N HIS A 309 -17.12 10.29 -5.33
CA HIS A 309 -17.65 11.65 -5.30
C HIS A 309 -18.28 12.05 -6.64
N ILE A 310 -17.68 11.66 -7.77
CA ILE A 310 -18.25 11.87 -9.11
C ILE A 310 -19.53 11.06 -9.30
N LEU A 311 -19.53 9.77 -8.93
CA LEU A 311 -20.73 8.92 -8.99
C LEU A 311 -21.81 9.36 -7.98
N ALA A 312 -21.43 9.90 -6.83
CA ALA A 312 -22.37 10.47 -5.87
C ALA A 312 -22.95 11.81 -6.41
N ALA A 313 -22.13 12.64 -7.02
CA ALA A 313 -22.59 13.88 -7.69
C ALA A 313 -23.51 13.58 -8.87
N LEU A 314 -23.18 12.60 -9.71
CA LEU A 314 -24.05 12.15 -10.82
C LEU A 314 -25.36 11.50 -10.34
N ARG A 315 -25.40 10.90 -9.13
CA ARG A 315 -26.64 10.42 -8.52
C ARG A 315 -27.53 11.53 -7.96
N VAL A 316 -26.96 12.65 -7.56
CA VAL A 316 -27.71 13.84 -7.08
C VAL A 316 -28.33 14.60 -8.26
N PHE A 317 -27.72 14.53 -9.44
CA PHE A 317 -28.20 15.21 -10.67
C PHE A 317 -29.12 14.35 -11.57
N GLY A 318 -29.81 13.35 -11.01
CA GLY A 318 -30.92 12.65 -11.69
C GLY A 318 -30.51 11.42 -12.47
N GLY A 319 -30.82 10.29 -11.90
CA GLY A 319 -31.41 9.09 -12.53
C GLY A 319 -30.76 8.43 -13.75
N VAL A 320 -29.45 8.56 -14.00
CA VAL A 320 -28.80 7.83 -15.11
C VAL A 320 -28.15 6.56 -14.58
N ARG A 321 -28.68 5.39 -14.99
CA ARG A 321 -28.04 4.09 -14.77
C ARG A 321 -26.75 4.03 -15.58
N PRO A 322 -25.59 3.60 -15.03
CA PRO A 322 -24.40 3.38 -15.82
C PRO A 322 -24.63 2.14 -16.71
N PHE A 323 -24.83 2.35 -17.99
CA PHE A 323 -24.75 1.30 -18.99
C PHE A 323 -23.27 0.98 -19.21
N LEU A 324 -22.90 -0.26 -19.00
CA LEU A 324 -21.61 -0.81 -19.36
C LEU A 324 -21.37 -0.62 -20.86
N CYS A 325 -20.26 -0.01 -21.18
CA CYS A 325 -19.84 0.35 -22.52
C CYS A 325 -19.61 -0.92 -23.38
N GLY A 326 -20.54 -1.20 -24.28
CA GLY A 326 -20.37 -2.09 -25.42
C GLY A 326 -19.76 -1.30 -26.59
N THR A 327 -19.05 -2.02 -27.44
CA THR A 327 -18.26 -1.56 -28.59
C THR A 327 -18.97 -0.61 -29.56
N GLY A 328 -18.27 0.40 -30.02
CA GLY A 328 -18.29 1.07 -31.34
C GLY A 328 -19.50 1.93 -31.73
N GLU A 329 -20.70 1.48 -31.68
CA GLU A 329 -21.87 2.21 -32.27
C GLU A 329 -22.76 2.98 -31.29
N SER A 330 -22.61 2.72 -29.99
CA SER A 330 -23.44 3.35 -28.93
C SER A 330 -23.02 4.77 -28.53
N ARG A 331 -21.84 5.24 -28.89
CA ARG A 331 -21.30 6.55 -28.42
C ARG A 331 -22.07 7.74 -29.01
N ARG A 332 -22.49 7.66 -30.28
CA ARG A 332 -23.23 8.79 -30.93
C ARG A 332 -24.67 8.95 -30.45
N ALA A 333 -25.27 7.91 -29.88
CA ALA A 333 -26.64 7.97 -29.37
C ALA A 333 -26.73 8.57 -27.96
N VAL A 334 -25.66 8.46 -27.16
CA VAL A 334 -25.61 8.94 -25.76
C VAL A 334 -25.43 10.45 -25.69
N CYS A 335 -24.61 11.05 -26.57
CA CYS A 335 -24.41 12.51 -26.59
C CYS A 335 -25.65 13.32 -26.98
N ARG A 336 -26.60 12.74 -27.74
CA ARG A 336 -27.85 13.44 -28.14
C ARG A 336 -28.95 13.43 -27.08
N ARG A 337 -28.82 12.66 -26.00
CA ARG A 337 -29.85 12.53 -24.94
C ARG A 337 -29.52 13.21 -23.61
N LEU A 338 -28.33 13.79 -23.47
CA LEU A 338 -27.98 14.56 -22.28
C LEU A 338 -28.39 16.03 -22.45
N TRP A 339 -29.63 16.32 -22.09
CA TRP A 339 -30.14 17.69 -21.95
C TRP A 339 -29.56 18.28 -20.65
N LEU A 340 -28.38 18.91 -20.71
CA LEU A 340 -27.78 19.64 -19.60
C LEU A 340 -28.16 21.12 -19.71
N PRO A 341 -28.53 21.79 -18.60
CA PRO A 341 -28.77 23.23 -18.63
C PRO A 341 -27.46 23.97 -18.98
N ARG A 342 -27.57 24.92 -19.93
CA ARG A 342 -26.43 25.71 -20.42
C ARG A 342 -25.84 26.59 -19.32
N THR A 343 -24.76 26.08 -18.69
CA THR A 343 -23.85 26.90 -17.89
C THR A 343 -22.45 26.82 -18.51
N LYS A 344 -21.72 27.95 -18.52
CA LYS A 344 -20.37 28.04 -19.11
C LYS A 344 -19.38 26.97 -18.64
N SER A 345 -19.58 26.42 -17.45
CA SER A 345 -18.74 25.34 -16.90
C SER A 345 -19.02 23.96 -17.51
N ALA A 346 -20.23 23.73 -18.06
CA ALA A 346 -20.58 22.46 -18.72
C ALA A 346 -20.04 22.38 -20.15
N GLU A 347 -19.88 23.52 -20.83
CA GLU A 347 -19.29 23.58 -22.17
C GLU A 347 -17.80 23.32 -22.18
N ILE A 348 -17.06 23.76 -21.15
CA ILE A 348 -15.61 23.49 -21.01
C ILE A 348 -15.35 22.01 -20.80
N VAL A 349 -16.14 21.34 -19.97
CA VAL A 349 -15.98 19.89 -19.69
C VAL A 349 -16.36 19.03 -20.91
N LEU A 350 -17.29 19.51 -21.74
CA LEU A 350 -17.66 18.80 -22.97
C LEU A 350 -16.66 19.02 -24.11
N GLN A 351 -16.00 20.18 -24.19
CA GLN A 351 -14.92 20.42 -25.15
C GLN A 351 -13.68 19.57 -24.88
N ASP A 352 -13.29 19.40 -23.61
CA ASP A 352 -12.15 18.54 -23.24
C ASP A 352 -12.44 17.04 -23.44
N LEU A 353 -13.71 16.62 -23.37
CA LEU A 353 -14.11 15.24 -23.62
C LEU A 353 -14.25 14.87 -25.10
N CYS A 354 -14.36 15.85 -25.99
CA CYS A 354 -14.49 15.65 -27.43
C CYS A 354 -13.22 16.00 -28.23
N ALA A 355 -12.18 16.55 -27.59
CA ALA A 355 -10.96 16.99 -28.27
C ALA A 355 -9.92 15.89 -28.57
N ASP A 356 -10.10 14.67 -28.02
CA ASP A 356 -9.19 13.54 -28.26
C ASP A 356 -9.73 12.55 -29.31
N GLU A 357 -9.99 12.99 -30.53
CA GLU A 357 -10.06 12.06 -31.68
C GLU A 357 -8.96 12.39 -32.69
N PRO A 358 -7.96 11.52 -32.89
CA PRO A 358 -7.16 11.57 -34.11
C PRO A 358 -7.97 11.03 -35.27
N GLU A 359 -8.17 11.86 -36.30
CA GLU A 359 -8.63 11.43 -37.61
C GLU A 359 -7.66 10.39 -38.19
N PHE A 360 -8.13 9.17 -38.36
CA PHE A 360 -7.50 8.18 -39.25
C PHE A 360 -8.26 8.19 -40.55
N SER A 361 -7.65 8.77 -41.58
CA SER A 361 -7.83 8.43 -42.98
C SER A 361 -6.78 7.39 -43.40
#